data_32bfe0b4d48ca8eb6b4593dd992e9e91
#
_entry.id   32bfe0b4d48ca8eb6b4593dd992e9e91
#
_cell.length_a   1.000
_cell.length_b   1.000
_cell.length_c   1.000
_cell.angle_alpha   90.00
_cell.angle_beta   90.00
_cell.angle_gamma   90.00
#
_symmetry.space_group_name_H-M   'P 1'
#
loop_
_entity.id
_entity.type
_entity.pdbx_description
1 polymer ?
#
loop_
_entity_poly.entity_id
_entity_poly.type
_entity_poly.pdbx_seq_one_letter_code
_entity_poly.pdbx_strand_id
1 'polypeptide(L)'
;MENVVTSLDFERLLCATGPHEGEVLRPSDKKHPHKIAGLQCVGSTRVTPGDNSYCSGVCCTYTQKQVILTKDHNADAECTIFHNDIRSHGKDFERYYQRAEQLPGVRFLRSYVSIEREIPENGNVVVKYATADDGVKEEQFDMVVLSVGLNPPVH
;
A
#
# COMPACT_ATOMS: atom_id res chain seq x y z
N MET A 1 -7.45 -3.65 -13.83
CA MET A 1 -7.07 -2.33 -13.25
C MET A 1 -5.55 -2.25 -13.31
N GLU A 2 -5.03 -1.47 -14.27
CA GLU A 2 -3.58 -1.41 -14.51
C GLU A 2 -2.81 -0.74 -13.36
N ASN A 3 -3.43 0.22 -12.68
CA ASN A 3 -2.81 0.96 -11.57
C ASN A 3 -3.01 0.29 -10.20
N VAL A 4 -3.45 -0.96 -10.16
CA VAL A 4 -3.45 -1.80 -8.97
C VAL A 4 -2.31 -2.81 -9.11
N VAL A 5 -1.30 -2.67 -8.27
CA VAL A 5 -0.08 -3.47 -8.32
C VAL A 5 0.16 -4.22 -7.02
N THR A 6 0.92 -5.29 -7.05
CA THR A 6 1.36 -5.94 -5.81
C THR A 6 2.50 -5.16 -5.15
N SER A 7 2.73 -5.41 -3.88
CA SER A 7 3.88 -4.84 -3.16
C SER A 7 5.23 -5.23 -3.80
N LEU A 8 5.32 -6.40 -4.42
CA LEU A 8 6.53 -6.83 -5.14
C LEU A 8 6.74 -6.02 -6.42
N ASP A 9 5.68 -5.79 -7.20
CA ASP A 9 5.75 -4.93 -8.39
C ASP A 9 6.14 -3.51 -7.99
N PHE A 10 5.53 -2.98 -6.92
CA PHE A 10 5.83 -1.65 -6.42
C PHE A 10 7.27 -1.53 -5.91
N GLU A 11 7.77 -2.55 -5.21
CA GLU A 11 9.18 -2.65 -4.80
C GLU A 11 10.11 -2.58 -6.02
N ARG A 12 9.74 -3.26 -7.11
CA ARG A 12 10.52 -3.24 -8.34
C ARG A 12 10.53 -1.85 -9.00
N LEU A 13 9.44 -1.10 -8.90
CA LEU A 13 9.40 0.30 -9.38
C LEU A 13 10.31 1.21 -8.56
N LEU A 14 10.34 1.04 -7.24
CA LEU A 14 11.18 1.83 -6.32
C LEU A 14 12.68 1.50 -6.42
N CYS A 15 13.02 0.37 -7.04
CA CYS A 15 14.41 -0.06 -7.12
C CYS A 15 15.18 0.77 -8.16
N ALA A 16 16.40 1.25 -7.80
CA ALA A 16 17.28 1.99 -8.71
C ALA A 16 17.64 1.21 -9.98
N THR A 17 17.64 -0.14 -9.92
CA THR A 17 17.81 -1.02 -11.08
C THR A 17 16.47 -1.47 -11.68
N GLY A 18 15.40 -0.83 -11.31
CA GLY A 18 14.05 -1.08 -11.79
C GLY A 18 13.82 -0.54 -13.20
N PRO A 19 12.61 -0.72 -13.73
CA PRO A 19 12.29 -0.35 -15.12
C PRO A 19 12.36 1.16 -15.36
N HIS A 20 12.32 1.97 -14.32
CA HIS A 20 12.32 3.43 -14.38
C HIS A 20 13.36 4.05 -13.42
N GLU A 21 14.45 3.33 -13.15
CA GLU A 21 15.61 3.83 -12.35
C GLU A 21 15.22 4.32 -10.94
N GLY A 22 14.15 3.76 -10.38
CA GLY A 22 13.62 4.11 -9.06
C GLY A 22 12.48 5.13 -9.09
N GLU A 23 12.15 5.69 -10.24
CA GLU A 23 10.99 6.56 -10.38
C GLU A 23 9.68 5.76 -10.31
N VAL A 24 8.77 6.17 -9.44
CA VAL A 24 7.45 5.57 -9.35
C VAL A 24 6.56 6.15 -10.45
N LEU A 25 6.28 5.33 -11.46
CA LEU A 25 5.39 5.67 -12.56
C LEU A 25 4.17 4.74 -12.56
N ARG A 26 3.02 5.29 -12.88
CA ARG A 26 1.79 4.53 -13.05
C ARG A 26 1.91 3.56 -14.23
N PRO A 27 1.50 2.31 -14.09
CA PRO A 27 1.55 1.34 -15.19
C PRO A 27 0.77 1.78 -16.45
N SER A 28 -0.38 2.43 -16.27
CA SER A 28 -1.30 2.79 -17.36
C SER A 28 -0.78 3.88 -18.30
N ASP A 29 -0.22 4.95 -17.76
CA ASP A 29 0.11 6.16 -18.51
C ASP A 29 1.53 6.72 -18.28
N LYS A 30 2.33 6.03 -17.46
CA LYS A 30 3.71 6.40 -17.11
C LYS A 30 3.84 7.77 -16.44
N LYS A 31 2.78 8.29 -15.85
CA LYS A 31 2.83 9.52 -15.05
C LYS A 31 3.18 9.20 -13.59
N HIS A 32 3.73 10.19 -12.90
CA HIS A 32 3.94 10.10 -11.46
C HIS A 32 2.58 10.09 -10.73
N PRO A 33 2.32 9.10 -9.85
CA PRO A 33 1.14 9.13 -9.02
C PRO A 33 1.31 10.19 -7.92
N HIS A 34 0.27 10.99 -7.70
CA HIS A 34 0.21 11.93 -6.59
C HIS A 34 -0.39 11.26 -5.34
N LYS A 35 -1.47 10.49 -5.52
CA LYS A 35 -2.16 9.78 -4.43
C LYS A 35 -1.98 8.27 -4.55
N ILE A 36 -1.32 7.67 -3.56
CA ILE A 36 -1.06 6.22 -3.52
C ILE A 36 -1.75 5.62 -2.29
N ALA A 37 -2.54 4.57 -2.50
CA ALA A 37 -3.11 3.77 -1.43
C ALA A 37 -2.33 2.47 -1.24
N GLY A 38 -1.91 2.17 -0.01
CA GLY A 38 -1.39 0.86 0.39
C GLY A 38 -2.45 0.08 1.14
N LEU A 39 -2.83 -1.10 0.64
CA LEU A 39 -3.79 -1.98 1.30
C LEU A 39 -3.07 -3.12 1.98
N GLN A 40 -3.13 -3.16 3.32
CA GLN A 40 -2.48 -4.18 4.13
C GLN A 40 -3.34 -5.44 4.27
N CYS A 41 -2.70 -6.54 4.64
CA CYS A 41 -3.35 -7.82 4.96
C CYS A 41 -4.16 -8.43 3.81
N VAL A 42 -3.79 -8.17 2.55
CA VAL A 42 -4.46 -8.76 1.37
C VAL A 42 -4.23 -10.27 1.38
N GLY A 43 -5.33 -11.04 1.43
CA GLY A 43 -5.31 -12.50 1.50
C GLY A 43 -4.73 -13.06 2.82
N SER A 44 -4.65 -12.26 3.89
CA SER A 44 -4.07 -12.65 5.18
C SER A 44 -4.93 -12.21 6.35
N THR A 45 -4.79 -12.88 7.51
CA THR A 45 -5.55 -12.60 8.75
C THR A 45 -7.06 -12.70 8.57
N ARG A 46 -7.51 -13.58 7.69
CA ARG A 46 -8.93 -13.81 7.39
C ARG A 46 -9.25 -15.30 7.41
N VAL A 47 -10.52 -15.62 7.65
CA VAL A 47 -11.04 -17.01 7.62
C VAL A 47 -11.83 -17.31 6.35
N THR A 48 -11.79 -16.40 5.38
CA THR A 48 -12.43 -16.58 4.08
C THR A 48 -11.72 -17.69 3.31
N PRO A 49 -12.45 -18.58 2.62
CA PRO A 49 -11.83 -19.62 1.78
C PRO A 49 -10.85 -18.99 0.76
N GLY A 50 -9.62 -19.51 0.73
CA GLY A 50 -8.54 -19.01 -0.13
C GLY A 50 -7.62 -17.99 0.54
N ASP A 51 -8.01 -17.40 1.67
CA ASP A 51 -7.16 -16.51 2.46
C ASP A 51 -6.37 -17.28 3.54
N ASN A 52 -5.25 -16.71 3.96
CA ASN A 52 -4.49 -17.23 5.09
C ASN A 52 -5.04 -16.69 6.42
N SER A 53 -5.23 -17.57 7.40
CA SER A 53 -5.66 -17.17 8.75
C SER A 53 -4.58 -16.52 9.60
N TYR A 54 -3.32 -16.56 9.16
CA TYR A 54 -2.15 -16.04 9.87
C TYR A 54 -1.65 -14.72 9.27
N CYS A 55 -0.82 -14.01 10.02
CA CYS A 55 -0.06 -12.84 9.57
C CYS A 55 1.33 -13.26 9.12
N SER A 56 1.76 -12.82 7.95
CA SER A 56 3.10 -13.10 7.43
C SER A 56 4.23 -12.37 8.18
N GLY A 57 3.91 -11.38 9.00
CA GLY A 57 4.86 -10.66 9.85
C GLY A 57 5.84 -9.71 9.13
N VAL A 58 5.71 -9.52 7.82
CA VAL A 58 6.66 -8.72 7.01
C VAL A 58 6.01 -7.53 6.33
N CYS A 59 4.69 -7.59 6.07
CA CYS A 59 4.00 -6.60 5.22
C CYS A 59 4.06 -5.19 5.79
N CYS A 60 3.87 -5.03 7.09
CA CYS A 60 3.92 -3.71 7.72
C CYS A 60 5.30 -3.07 7.56
N THR A 61 6.37 -3.83 7.75
CA THR A 61 7.74 -3.32 7.69
C THR A 61 8.14 -2.95 6.25
N TYR A 62 7.85 -3.79 5.26
CA TYR A 62 8.19 -3.43 3.90
C TYR A 62 7.34 -2.26 3.36
N THR A 63 6.08 -2.15 3.79
CA THR A 63 5.24 -1.00 3.40
C THR A 63 5.78 0.31 3.97
N GLN A 64 6.24 0.33 5.21
CA GLN A 64 6.90 1.51 5.80
C GLN A 64 8.13 1.91 4.98
N LYS A 65 8.95 0.94 4.58
CA LYS A 65 10.09 1.19 3.69
C LYS A 65 9.64 1.78 2.36
N GLN A 66 8.62 1.21 1.74
CA GLN A 66 8.10 1.68 0.46
C GLN A 66 7.56 3.11 0.55
N VAL A 67 6.85 3.45 1.63
CA VAL A 67 6.38 4.81 1.90
C VAL A 67 7.55 5.78 2.02
N ILE A 68 8.56 5.44 2.81
CA ILE A 68 9.75 6.30 3.00
C ILE A 68 10.46 6.53 1.66
N LEU A 69 10.73 5.47 0.90
CA LEU A 69 11.39 5.58 -0.41
C LEU A 69 10.53 6.38 -1.41
N THR A 70 9.21 6.19 -1.40
CA THR A 70 8.32 6.98 -2.26
C THR A 70 8.44 8.46 -1.95
N LYS A 71 8.46 8.83 -0.67
CA LYS A 71 8.63 10.22 -0.24
C LYS A 71 10.02 10.77 -0.51
N ASP A 72 11.05 9.95 -0.44
CA ASP A 72 12.43 10.34 -0.79
C ASP A 72 12.56 10.63 -2.30
N HIS A 73 11.85 9.87 -3.15
CA HIS A 73 11.86 10.07 -4.60
C HIS A 73 10.87 11.15 -5.07
N ASN A 74 9.73 11.27 -4.40
CA ASN A 74 8.69 12.25 -4.71
C ASN A 74 8.09 12.81 -3.40
N ALA A 75 8.61 13.93 -2.96
CA ALA A 75 8.19 14.59 -1.71
C ALA A 75 6.71 15.00 -1.72
N ASP A 76 6.13 15.27 -2.90
CA ASP A 76 4.74 15.72 -3.05
C ASP A 76 3.73 14.56 -3.08
N ALA A 77 4.19 13.31 -3.17
CA ALA A 77 3.29 12.15 -3.15
C ALA A 77 2.57 12.04 -1.80
N GLU A 78 1.27 11.79 -1.86
CA GLU A 78 0.43 11.47 -0.70
C GLU A 78 0.27 9.95 -0.60
N CYS A 79 0.62 9.38 0.55
CA CYS A 79 0.50 7.94 0.79
C CYS A 79 -0.52 7.66 1.90
N THR A 80 -1.55 6.89 1.60
CA THR A 80 -2.53 6.43 2.58
C THR A 80 -2.44 4.94 2.76
N ILE A 81 -2.08 4.48 3.96
CA ILE A 81 -1.92 3.07 4.29
C ILE A 81 -3.12 2.61 5.11
N PHE A 82 -3.93 1.75 4.51
CA PHE A 82 -5.07 1.13 5.17
C PHE A 82 -4.63 -0.18 5.82
N HIS A 83 -4.89 -0.35 7.11
CA HIS A 83 -4.42 -1.51 7.87
C HIS A 83 -5.45 -1.99 8.90
N ASN A 84 -5.38 -3.27 9.24
CA ASN A 84 -6.12 -3.82 10.39
C ASN A 84 -5.37 -3.48 11.68
N ASP A 85 -4.06 -3.69 11.65
CA ASP A 85 -3.15 -3.44 12.75
C ASP A 85 -1.72 -3.31 12.21
N ILE A 86 -0.86 -2.50 12.86
CA ILE A 86 0.55 -2.38 12.49
C ILE A 86 1.37 -3.33 13.34
N ARG A 87 2.11 -4.21 12.68
CA ARG A 87 2.98 -5.21 13.31
C ARG A 87 4.40 -5.11 12.79
N SER A 88 5.15 -4.17 13.36
CA SER A 88 6.56 -3.95 13.02
C SER A 88 7.44 -4.70 14.01
N HIS A 89 7.72 -5.97 13.71
CA HIS A 89 8.48 -6.84 14.57
C HIS A 89 9.99 -6.60 14.47
N GLY A 90 10.67 -6.64 15.60
CA GLY A 90 12.12 -6.56 15.69
C GLY A 90 12.62 -5.25 16.31
N LYS A 91 13.92 -5.23 16.63
CA LYS A 91 14.57 -4.09 17.26
C LYS A 91 14.54 -2.89 16.31
N ASP A 92 14.15 -1.74 16.86
CA ASP A 92 14.10 -0.43 16.18
C ASP A 92 13.03 -0.28 15.08
N PHE A 93 12.23 -1.30 14.73
CA PHE A 93 11.19 -1.19 13.72
C PHE A 93 10.00 -0.33 14.15
N GLU A 94 9.73 -0.20 15.45
CA GLU A 94 8.75 0.77 15.93
C GLU A 94 9.15 2.22 15.58
N ARG A 95 10.44 2.55 15.73
CA ARG A 95 10.96 3.86 15.33
C ARG A 95 10.87 4.07 13.81
N TYR A 96 11.01 2.99 13.04
CA TYR A 96 10.86 3.03 11.59
C TYR A 96 9.42 3.35 11.19
N TYR A 97 8.45 2.75 11.87
CA TYR A 97 7.03 3.07 11.72
C TYR A 97 6.75 4.54 12.07
N GLN A 98 7.20 5.00 13.23
CA GLN A 98 7.04 6.40 13.67
C GLN A 98 7.64 7.39 12.66
N ARG A 99 8.80 7.06 12.09
CA ARG A 99 9.40 7.88 11.02
C ARG A 99 8.49 7.95 9.79
N ALA A 100 7.95 6.84 9.34
CA ALA A 100 7.05 6.80 8.18
C ALA A 100 5.77 7.60 8.43
N GLU A 101 5.17 7.45 9.62
CA GLU A 101 3.92 8.13 10.01
C GLU A 101 4.07 9.65 10.09
N GLN A 102 5.25 10.14 10.47
CA GLN A 102 5.53 11.58 10.61
C GLN A 102 5.86 12.28 9.28
N LEU A 103 6.01 11.56 8.19
CA LEU A 103 6.29 12.18 6.89
C LEU A 103 5.08 12.98 6.39
N PRO A 104 5.31 14.18 5.84
CA PRO A 104 4.22 15.00 5.28
C PRO A 104 3.44 14.27 4.19
N GLY A 105 2.12 14.30 4.23
CA GLY A 105 1.25 13.64 3.25
C GLY A 105 1.13 12.12 3.43
N VAL A 106 1.64 11.57 4.53
CA VAL A 106 1.47 10.15 4.88
C VAL A 106 0.37 9.99 5.92
N ARG A 107 -0.53 9.03 5.68
CA ARG A 107 -1.62 8.67 6.61
C ARG A 107 -1.65 7.16 6.81
N PHE A 108 -1.72 6.74 8.06
CA PHE A 108 -2.03 5.35 8.43
C PHE A 108 -3.46 5.31 8.97
N LEU A 109 -4.34 4.59 8.31
CA LEU A 109 -5.75 4.51 8.64
C LEU A 109 -6.14 3.07 9.00
N ARG A 110 -6.58 2.88 10.23
CA ARG A 110 -7.13 1.59 10.66
C ARG A 110 -8.54 1.44 10.13
N SER A 111 -8.68 0.70 9.04
CA SER A 111 -9.97 0.50 8.38
C SER A 111 -10.00 -0.74 7.51
N TYR A 112 -11.19 -1.33 7.39
CA TYR A 112 -11.49 -2.27 6.31
C TYR A 112 -11.78 -1.50 5.04
N VAL A 113 -11.21 -1.96 3.93
CA VAL A 113 -11.32 -1.29 2.64
C VAL A 113 -11.77 -2.25 1.55
N SER A 114 -12.44 -1.71 0.55
CA SER A 114 -12.71 -2.38 -0.71
C SER A 114 -12.28 -1.50 -1.89
N ILE A 115 -11.81 -2.15 -2.97
CA ILE A 115 -11.63 -1.49 -4.25
C ILE A 115 -12.99 -1.58 -4.95
N GLU A 116 -13.61 -0.43 -5.23
CA GLU A 116 -14.94 -0.38 -5.82
C GLU A 116 -14.89 -0.43 -7.36
N ARG A 117 -14.09 0.45 -7.96
CA ARG A 117 -14.00 0.57 -9.42
C ARG A 117 -12.77 1.32 -9.88
N GLU A 118 -12.43 1.13 -11.13
CA GLU A 118 -11.52 1.99 -11.88
C GLU A 118 -12.32 3.06 -12.61
N ILE A 119 -11.76 4.25 -12.72
CA ILE A 119 -12.33 5.36 -13.48
C ILE A 119 -11.73 5.29 -14.90
N PRO A 120 -12.52 4.96 -15.93
CA PRO A 120 -11.98 4.70 -17.28
C PRO A 120 -11.26 5.91 -17.89
N GLU A 121 -11.67 7.13 -17.55
CA GLU A 121 -11.15 8.37 -18.12
C GLU A 121 -9.71 8.67 -17.73
N ASN A 122 -9.28 8.21 -16.57
CA ASN A 122 -7.96 8.53 -16.02
C ASN A 122 -7.24 7.33 -15.39
N GLY A 123 -7.88 6.17 -15.32
CA GLY A 123 -7.33 4.97 -14.70
C GLY A 123 -7.15 5.06 -13.18
N ASN A 124 -7.76 6.06 -12.53
CA ASN A 124 -7.74 6.17 -11.08
C ASN A 124 -8.62 5.10 -10.45
N VAL A 125 -8.31 4.73 -9.23
CA VAL A 125 -8.99 3.67 -8.49
C VAL A 125 -9.78 4.27 -7.34
N VAL A 126 -11.06 3.95 -7.26
CA VAL A 126 -11.92 4.34 -6.16
C VAL A 126 -11.84 3.29 -5.07
N VAL A 127 -11.42 3.71 -3.89
CA VAL A 127 -11.35 2.90 -2.68
C VAL A 127 -12.41 3.36 -1.70
N LYS A 128 -13.17 2.40 -1.17
CA LYS A 128 -14.21 2.63 -0.18
C LYS A 128 -13.75 2.08 1.16
N TYR A 129 -13.89 2.88 2.20
CA TYR A 129 -13.43 2.51 3.53
C TYR A 129 -14.32 3.07 4.63
N ALA A 130 -14.32 2.39 5.79
CA ALA A 130 -15.06 2.83 6.97
C ALA A 130 -14.20 3.75 7.83
N THR A 131 -14.81 4.77 8.42
CA THR A 131 -14.19 5.64 9.42
C THR A 131 -14.96 5.54 10.74
N ALA A 132 -14.26 5.74 11.86
CA ALA A 132 -14.89 5.64 13.18
C ALA A 132 -16.02 6.68 13.38
N ASP A 133 -15.82 7.88 12.83
CA ASP A 133 -16.70 9.03 13.12
C ASP A 133 -17.65 9.39 11.97
N ASP A 134 -17.29 9.09 10.73
CA ASP A 134 -17.97 9.60 9.53
C ASP A 134 -18.67 8.53 8.68
N GLY A 135 -18.73 7.29 9.15
CA GLY A 135 -19.34 6.19 8.42
C GLY A 135 -18.46 5.68 7.27
N VAL A 136 -19.00 5.62 6.05
CA VAL A 136 -18.29 5.08 4.88
C VAL A 136 -17.87 6.21 3.96
N LYS A 137 -16.60 6.22 3.55
CA LYS A 137 -16.02 7.19 2.61
C LYS A 137 -15.55 6.50 1.33
N GLU A 138 -15.63 7.22 0.22
CA GLU A 138 -14.98 6.89 -1.05
C GLU A 138 -13.88 7.92 -1.34
N GLU A 139 -12.70 7.43 -1.73
CA GLU A 139 -11.59 8.28 -2.11
C GLU A 139 -10.92 7.73 -3.38
N GLN A 140 -10.48 8.64 -4.26
CA GLN A 140 -9.78 8.29 -5.48
C GLN A 140 -8.28 8.30 -5.26
N PHE A 141 -7.61 7.28 -5.79
CA PHE A 141 -6.17 7.14 -5.78
C PHE A 141 -5.64 6.94 -7.19
N ASP A 142 -4.49 7.49 -7.46
CA ASP A 142 -3.81 7.33 -8.75
C ASP A 142 -3.22 5.93 -8.91
N MET A 143 -2.87 5.31 -7.78
CA MET A 143 -2.29 3.98 -7.72
C MET A 143 -2.66 3.27 -6.43
N VAL A 144 -2.85 1.97 -6.50
CA VAL A 144 -3.12 1.11 -5.33
C VAL A 144 -2.08 0.00 -5.25
N VAL A 145 -1.49 -0.16 -4.08
CA VAL A 145 -0.49 -1.19 -3.77
C VAL A 145 -1.09 -2.23 -2.83
N LEU A 146 -1.10 -3.48 -3.27
CA LEU A 146 -1.62 -4.61 -2.50
C LEU A 146 -0.48 -5.27 -1.71
N SER A 147 -0.52 -5.16 -0.39
CA SER A 147 0.42 -5.85 0.49
C SER A 147 0.02 -7.30 0.66
N VAL A 148 0.50 -8.13 -0.26
CA VAL A 148 0.32 -9.57 -0.24
C VAL A 148 1.31 -10.21 0.74
N GLY A 149 0.84 -11.24 1.45
CA GLY A 149 1.65 -11.97 2.42
C GLY A 149 2.57 -13.02 1.79
N LEU A 150 3.10 -13.89 2.64
CA LEU A 150 3.96 -15.00 2.27
C LEU A 150 3.23 -16.32 2.55
N ASN A 151 3.32 -17.24 1.61
CA ASN A 151 2.90 -18.63 1.79
C ASN A 151 4.12 -19.50 2.12
N PRO A 152 4.01 -20.45 3.06
CA PRO A 152 5.07 -21.42 3.25
C PRO A 152 5.20 -22.28 1.99
N PRO A 153 6.42 -22.80 1.70
CA PRO A 153 6.60 -23.73 0.58
C PRO A 153 5.76 -24.98 0.83
N VAL A 154 5.04 -25.40 -0.20
CA VAL A 154 4.28 -26.66 -0.18
C VAL A 154 5.25 -27.79 -0.58
N HIS A 155 5.44 -28.75 0.32
CA HIS A 155 6.24 -29.95 0.06
C HIS A 155 5.34 -31.10 -0.34
#